data_33f5797fd6e5c2e02b9ba281cf74c350
#
_entry.id   33f5797fd6e5c2e02b9ba281cf74c350
#
_cell.length_a   1.000
_cell.length_b   1.000
_cell.length_c   1.000
_cell.angle_alpha   90.00
_cell.angle_beta   90.00
_cell.angle_gamma   90.00
#
_symmetry.space_group_name_H-M   'P 1'
#
loop_
_entity.id
_entity.type
_entity.pdbx_description
1 polymer ?
#
loop_
_entity_poly.entity_id
_entity_poly.type
_entity_poly.pdbx_seq_one_letter_code
_entity_poly.pdbx_strand_id
1 'polypeptide(L)'
;MHFDDRFVLPKSLSGLRINGQRLLKRIATLGEIGPIQGKNGEPGSARLALTDEDREARELVTAWMRELGLAVRIDAIGNVLGVRAAADGSTANPVMTGSHIDTVRTGGLYDGNLGVLAGLEIIETLDTARITTRRPMAVAFFTNEEGARFNPDMMGSLVYCGGMSAEEAYNVVGIDGARVGDELARIGYLGTTPCPGEAPHAFVELHIEQGPVLEAEGIRFGAVTGVQGISWQELTISGESNHAGTTPMSLRHDAGYTAARIATFVRELALEMGQPHVGTVGQITLHPNLVNVVAATAVMTVDLRNTDEAILTESERRFSAFVAELAASEGVTIASRVLARFEPVAFDERVIGLVEHTIARLGNSGKRMPSGAGHDAQMLARMCPTAMIFTQSHKGISHNPAEFTEPADLVMGADLLLQVMLSLSETDIAISAEPPAVAILTTTHAHGSDVAVTHTAGIPDGGSSDGDDDDDVPDEQIAA
;
A
#
# COMPACT_ATOMS: atom_id res chain seq x y z
N MET A 1 -17.36 -10.63 23.62
CA MET A 1 -18.09 -9.69 22.76
C MET A 1 -19.42 -10.32 22.35
N HIS A 2 -20.54 -9.64 22.51
CA HIS A 2 -21.81 -10.15 21.98
C HIS A 2 -21.82 -9.88 20.48
N PHE A 3 -21.94 -10.96 19.69
CA PHE A 3 -22.20 -10.85 18.26
C PHE A 3 -23.57 -10.17 18.05
N ASP A 4 -23.65 -9.27 17.09
CA ASP A 4 -24.88 -8.56 16.78
C ASP A 4 -25.82 -9.48 15.96
N ASP A 5 -26.89 -9.95 16.58
CA ASP A 5 -27.85 -10.89 15.97
C ASP A 5 -28.47 -10.35 14.67
N ARG A 6 -28.32 -9.06 14.36
CA ARG A 6 -28.79 -8.45 13.10
C ARG A 6 -28.06 -9.00 11.87
N PHE A 7 -26.84 -9.54 12.03
CA PHE A 7 -26.06 -10.12 10.94
C PHE A 7 -26.32 -11.63 10.68
N VAL A 8 -27.29 -12.21 11.35
CA VAL A 8 -27.61 -13.64 11.18
C VAL A 8 -28.35 -13.89 9.89
N LEU A 9 -27.72 -14.60 8.96
CA LEU A 9 -28.33 -14.99 7.70
C LEU A 9 -29.35 -16.14 7.87
N PRO A 10 -30.44 -16.14 7.06
CA PRO A 10 -31.32 -17.30 6.93
C PRO A 10 -30.53 -18.55 6.55
N LYS A 11 -30.99 -19.72 7.01
CA LYS A 11 -30.35 -21.03 6.70
C LYS A 11 -30.18 -21.29 5.19
N SER A 12 -31.09 -20.78 4.37
CA SER A 12 -31.02 -20.87 2.91
C SER A 12 -29.82 -20.15 2.30
N LEU A 13 -29.33 -19.08 2.93
CA LEU A 13 -28.20 -18.25 2.47
C LEU A 13 -26.89 -18.64 3.15
N SER A 14 -26.94 -19.09 4.42
CA SER A 14 -25.74 -19.42 5.20
C SER A 14 -24.97 -20.64 4.66
N GLY A 15 -25.62 -21.48 3.86
CA GLY A 15 -25.03 -22.65 3.19
C GLY A 15 -24.48 -22.38 1.78
N LEU A 16 -24.71 -21.18 1.22
CA LEU A 16 -24.25 -20.85 -0.12
C LEU A 16 -22.72 -20.80 -0.17
N ARG A 17 -22.15 -21.34 -1.26
CA ARG A 17 -20.71 -21.36 -1.55
C ARG A 17 -20.46 -20.92 -2.97
N ILE A 18 -19.31 -20.35 -3.21
CA ILE A 18 -18.84 -19.93 -4.55
C ILE A 18 -18.44 -21.16 -5.39
N ASN A 19 -18.27 -20.97 -6.70
CA ASN A 19 -17.65 -21.97 -7.56
C ASN A 19 -16.11 -21.75 -7.58
N GLY A 20 -15.40 -22.49 -6.73
CA GLY A 20 -13.96 -22.37 -6.58
C GLY A 20 -13.17 -22.62 -7.89
N GLN A 21 -13.61 -23.54 -8.75
CA GLN A 21 -12.94 -23.81 -10.01
C GLN A 21 -13.04 -22.60 -10.97
N ARG A 22 -14.17 -21.91 -10.97
CA ARG A 22 -14.40 -20.73 -11.78
C ARG A 22 -13.55 -19.55 -11.30
N LEU A 23 -13.44 -19.34 -9.97
CA LEU A 23 -12.55 -18.35 -9.37
C LEU A 23 -11.08 -18.60 -9.78
N LEU A 24 -10.58 -19.81 -9.55
CA LEU A 24 -9.19 -20.18 -9.87
C LEU A 24 -8.89 -20.04 -11.38
N LYS A 25 -9.88 -20.35 -12.23
CA LYS A 25 -9.74 -20.15 -13.67
C LYS A 25 -9.62 -18.66 -14.02
N ARG A 26 -10.42 -17.78 -13.41
CA ARG A 26 -10.30 -16.33 -13.63
C ARG A 26 -8.94 -15.79 -13.18
N ILE A 27 -8.45 -16.23 -12.03
CA ILE A 27 -7.12 -15.87 -11.54
C ILE A 27 -6.04 -16.28 -12.56
N ALA A 28 -6.08 -17.53 -13.04
CA ALA A 28 -5.14 -18.01 -14.02
C ALA A 28 -5.22 -17.22 -15.33
N THR A 29 -6.45 -16.95 -15.83
CA THR A 29 -6.64 -16.21 -17.09
C THR A 29 -6.13 -14.76 -16.98
N LEU A 30 -6.39 -14.06 -15.88
CA LEU A 30 -5.85 -12.71 -15.65
C LEU A 30 -4.32 -12.73 -15.54
N GLY A 31 -3.75 -13.78 -14.94
CA GLY A 31 -2.31 -14.01 -14.86
C GLY A 31 -1.60 -14.22 -16.18
N GLU A 32 -2.34 -14.53 -17.27
CA GLU A 32 -1.78 -14.63 -18.64
C GLU A 32 -1.49 -13.26 -19.28
N ILE A 33 -1.90 -12.15 -18.63
CA ILE A 33 -1.64 -10.79 -19.10
C ILE A 33 -0.43 -10.21 -18.36
N GLY A 34 0.59 -9.78 -19.11
CA GLY A 34 1.87 -9.31 -18.58
C GLY A 34 2.64 -10.43 -17.85
N PRO A 35 2.75 -11.65 -18.42
CA PRO A 35 3.30 -12.79 -17.71
C PRO A 35 4.82 -12.63 -17.51
N ILE A 36 5.29 -12.96 -16.34
CA ILE A 36 6.71 -13.09 -16.00
C ILE A 36 6.98 -14.44 -15.35
N GLN A 37 8.26 -14.81 -15.25
CA GLN A 37 8.66 -16.03 -14.57
C GLN A 37 9.66 -15.73 -13.45
N GLY A 38 9.46 -16.38 -12.32
CA GLY A 38 10.42 -16.44 -11.23
C GLY A 38 11.67 -17.26 -11.59
N LYS A 39 12.64 -17.26 -10.70
CA LYS A 39 13.94 -17.94 -10.91
C LYS A 39 13.82 -19.45 -11.13
N ASN A 40 12.78 -20.09 -10.57
CA ASN A 40 12.55 -21.53 -10.70
C ASN A 40 11.36 -21.83 -11.63
N GLY A 41 10.88 -20.85 -12.40
CA GLY A 41 9.73 -21.00 -13.31
C GLY A 41 8.38 -20.72 -12.68
N GLU A 42 8.33 -20.12 -11.49
CA GLU A 42 7.09 -19.70 -10.85
C GLU A 42 6.37 -18.66 -11.73
N PRO A 43 5.04 -18.79 -11.93
CA PRO A 43 4.28 -17.82 -12.72
C PRO A 43 4.06 -16.54 -11.93
N GLY A 44 4.30 -15.40 -12.56
CA GLY A 44 4.04 -14.09 -12.01
C GLY A 44 3.48 -13.14 -13.05
N SER A 45 3.25 -11.91 -12.66
CA SER A 45 2.67 -10.87 -13.50
C SER A 45 3.37 -9.52 -13.31
N ALA A 46 3.52 -8.77 -14.40
CA ALA A 46 4.03 -7.41 -14.43
C ALA A 46 3.05 -6.54 -15.23
N ARG A 47 2.07 -5.97 -14.53
CA ARG A 47 1.05 -5.06 -15.07
C ARG A 47 1.11 -3.74 -14.33
N LEU A 48 2.14 -2.92 -14.61
CA LEU A 48 2.23 -1.60 -14.02
C LEU A 48 1.03 -0.74 -14.41
N ALA A 49 0.55 0.06 -13.48
CA ALA A 49 -0.63 0.90 -13.69
C ALA A 49 -0.58 1.69 -15.01
N LEU A 50 -1.69 1.68 -15.75
CA LEU A 50 -1.90 2.40 -17.00
C LEU A 50 -0.93 2.03 -18.15
N THR A 51 -0.27 0.86 -18.10
CA THR A 51 0.44 0.29 -19.25
C THR A 51 -0.51 -0.40 -20.22
N ASP A 52 0.00 -0.92 -21.32
CA ASP A 52 -0.82 -1.69 -22.27
C ASP A 52 -1.28 -3.02 -21.68
N GLU A 53 -0.47 -3.65 -20.83
CA GLU A 53 -0.84 -4.85 -20.07
C GLU A 53 -1.96 -4.55 -19.07
N ASP A 54 -1.89 -3.41 -18.35
CA ASP A 54 -2.97 -2.99 -17.45
C ASP A 54 -4.26 -2.68 -18.25
N ARG A 55 -4.15 -2.04 -19.42
CA ARG A 55 -5.30 -1.83 -20.31
C ARG A 55 -5.96 -3.17 -20.70
N GLU A 56 -5.19 -4.15 -21.14
CA GLU A 56 -5.71 -5.47 -21.52
C GLU A 56 -6.43 -6.15 -20.34
N ALA A 57 -5.84 -6.10 -19.14
CA ALA A 57 -6.45 -6.63 -17.93
C ALA A 57 -7.75 -5.91 -17.57
N ARG A 58 -7.78 -4.58 -17.64
CA ARG A 58 -8.97 -3.75 -17.41
C ARG A 58 -10.08 -4.09 -18.40
N GLU A 59 -9.75 -4.24 -19.69
CA GLU A 59 -10.70 -4.65 -20.73
C GLU A 59 -11.29 -6.03 -20.41
N LEU A 60 -10.46 -7.01 -20.02
CA LEU A 60 -10.90 -8.36 -19.67
C LEU A 60 -11.84 -8.36 -18.47
N VAL A 61 -11.43 -7.74 -17.36
CA VAL A 61 -12.23 -7.70 -16.12
C VAL A 61 -13.53 -6.93 -16.35
N THR A 62 -13.48 -5.81 -17.08
CA THR A 62 -14.65 -5.02 -17.44
C THR A 62 -15.62 -5.80 -18.37
N ALA A 63 -15.08 -6.63 -19.27
CA ALA A 63 -15.91 -7.52 -20.09
C ALA A 63 -16.64 -8.54 -19.21
N TRP A 64 -15.98 -9.19 -18.25
CA TRP A 64 -16.62 -10.09 -17.29
C TRP A 64 -17.70 -9.41 -16.47
N MET A 65 -17.47 -8.16 -16.03
CA MET A 65 -18.50 -7.37 -15.33
C MET A 65 -19.76 -7.18 -16.21
N ARG A 66 -19.57 -6.86 -17.50
CA ARG A 66 -20.69 -6.68 -18.45
C ARG A 66 -21.41 -7.98 -18.77
N GLU A 67 -20.68 -9.08 -18.92
CA GLU A 67 -21.24 -10.43 -19.14
C GLU A 67 -22.13 -10.87 -17.94
N LEU A 68 -21.76 -10.46 -16.72
CA LEU A 68 -22.55 -10.65 -15.53
C LEU A 68 -23.70 -9.64 -15.35
N GLY A 69 -23.95 -8.79 -16.37
CA GLY A 69 -25.06 -7.84 -16.34
C GLY A 69 -24.88 -6.68 -15.35
N LEU A 70 -23.65 -6.43 -14.88
CA LEU A 70 -23.40 -5.31 -13.98
C LEU A 70 -23.49 -3.97 -14.68
N ALA A 71 -24.03 -2.95 -14.02
CA ALA A 71 -23.96 -1.57 -14.48
C ALA A 71 -22.53 -1.05 -14.24
N VAL A 72 -21.71 -1.06 -15.31
CA VAL A 72 -20.31 -0.66 -15.25
C VAL A 72 -20.17 0.85 -15.37
N ARG A 73 -19.41 1.46 -14.45
CA ARG A 73 -19.05 2.89 -14.43
C ARG A 73 -17.53 2.99 -14.37
N ILE A 74 -16.97 3.94 -15.11
CA ILE A 74 -15.55 4.33 -15.05
C ILE A 74 -15.51 5.76 -14.55
N ASP A 75 -14.76 6.02 -13.50
CA ASP A 75 -14.65 7.36 -12.93
C ASP A 75 -13.49 8.17 -13.54
N ALA A 76 -13.36 9.42 -13.08
CA ALA A 76 -12.40 10.38 -13.62
C ALA A 76 -10.95 9.91 -13.49
N ILE A 77 -10.61 9.08 -12.49
CA ILE A 77 -9.25 8.53 -12.32
C ILE A 77 -9.09 7.11 -12.87
N GLY A 78 -10.13 6.59 -13.56
CA GLY A 78 -10.08 5.28 -14.19
C GLY A 78 -10.40 4.11 -13.26
N ASN A 79 -10.90 4.35 -12.04
CA ASN A 79 -11.48 3.28 -11.25
C ASN A 79 -12.69 2.71 -11.97
N VAL A 80 -12.90 1.41 -11.84
CA VAL A 80 -14.03 0.72 -12.48
C VAL A 80 -14.91 0.09 -11.42
N LEU A 81 -16.20 0.43 -11.45
CA LEU A 81 -17.23 -0.10 -10.58
C LEU A 81 -18.28 -0.83 -11.39
N GLY A 82 -18.50 -2.12 -11.08
CA GLY A 82 -19.60 -2.92 -11.61
C GLY A 82 -20.66 -3.10 -10.54
N VAL A 83 -21.89 -2.57 -10.75
CA VAL A 83 -22.97 -2.59 -9.75
C VAL A 83 -24.06 -3.56 -10.17
N ARG A 84 -24.37 -4.51 -9.31
CA ARG A 84 -25.55 -5.38 -9.37
C ARG A 84 -26.71 -4.74 -8.61
N ALA A 85 -27.83 -4.54 -9.27
CA ALA A 85 -29.01 -3.93 -8.65
C ALA A 85 -29.58 -4.77 -7.51
N ALA A 86 -30.16 -4.10 -6.53
CA ALA A 86 -30.97 -4.70 -5.47
C ALA A 86 -32.30 -5.29 -5.99
N ALA A 87 -33.04 -5.96 -5.13
CA ALA A 87 -34.35 -6.56 -5.45
C ALA A 87 -35.39 -5.53 -5.92
N ASP A 88 -35.29 -4.27 -5.49
CA ASP A 88 -36.14 -3.16 -5.91
C ASP A 88 -35.63 -2.41 -7.14
N GLY A 89 -34.54 -2.86 -7.73
CA GLY A 89 -33.88 -2.22 -8.87
C GLY A 89 -32.92 -1.08 -8.51
N SER A 90 -32.75 -0.74 -7.23
CA SER A 90 -31.82 0.29 -6.77
C SER A 90 -30.35 -0.11 -7.04
N THR A 91 -29.52 0.88 -7.37
CA THR A 91 -28.06 0.75 -7.50
C THR A 91 -27.29 1.67 -6.56
N ALA A 92 -28.00 2.44 -5.73
CA ALA A 92 -27.40 3.38 -4.80
C ALA A 92 -26.97 2.72 -3.49
N ASN A 93 -25.90 3.24 -2.89
CA ASN A 93 -25.40 2.82 -1.58
C ASN A 93 -25.16 1.27 -1.49
N PRO A 94 -24.35 0.69 -2.39
CA PRO A 94 -24.11 -0.74 -2.45
C PRO A 94 -23.25 -1.24 -1.28
N VAL A 95 -23.36 -2.53 -0.97
CA VAL A 95 -22.28 -3.24 -0.30
C VAL A 95 -21.21 -3.51 -1.35
N MET A 96 -20.01 -2.98 -1.14
CA MET A 96 -18.93 -3.02 -2.11
C MET A 96 -17.80 -3.94 -1.66
N THR A 97 -17.24 -4.66 -2.61
CA THR A 97 -15.96 -5.35 -2.48
C THR A 97 -15.07 -4.97 -3.65
N GLY A 98 -13.79 -5.20 -3.53
CA GLY A 98 -12.82 -4.93 -4.58
C GLY A 98 -11.41 -4.88 -4.06
N SER A 99 -10.51 -4.45 -4.89
CA SER A 99 -9.09 -4.22 -4.67
C SER A 99 -8.51 -3.57 -5.94
N HIS A 100 -7.33 -4.00 -6.39
CA HIS A 100 -6.67 -3.55 -7.61
C HIS A 100 -6.36 -4.71 -8.57
N ILE A 101 -5.96 -4.38 -9.79
CA ILE A 101 -5.49 -5.35 -10.80
C ILE A 101 -4.14 -4.93 -11.40
N ASP A 102 -3.63 -3.74 -11.11
CA ASP A 102 -2.24 -3.40 -11.38
C ASP A 102 -1.32 -4.19 -10.43
N THR A 103 -0.06 -4.37 -10.83
CA THR A 103 0.93 -5.11 -10.06
C THR A 103 2.25 -4.36 -10.02
N VAL A 104 3.12 -4.72 -9.08
CA VAL A 104 4.54 -4.35 -9.16
C VAL A 104 5.22 -5.02 -10.36
N ARG A 105 6.49 -4.66 -10.66
CA ARG A 105 7.27 -5.25 -11.78
C ARG A 105 7.53 -6.75 -11.63
N THR A 106 7.49 -7.27 -10.42
CA THR A 106 7.79 -8.66 -10.07
C THR A 106 6.66 -9.27 -9.25
N GLY A 107 5.41 -8.97 -9.63
CA GLY A 107 4.22 -9.40 -8.89
C GLY A 107 3.94 -10.90 -9.00
N GLY A 108 3.15 -11.40 -8.04
CA GLY A 108 2.52 -12.70 -8.09
C GLY A 108 1.21 -12.69 -8.89
N LEU A 109 0.35 -13.67 -8.61
CA LEU A 109 -0.95 -13.81 -9.31
C LEU A 109 -2.14 -13.40 -8.44
N TYR A 110 -1.95 -13.20 -7.13
CA TYR A 110 -3.05 -13.10 -6.17
C TYR A 110 -3.22 -11.69 -5.61
N ASP A 111 -2.12 -10.97 -5.45
CA ASP A 111 -2.06 -9.63 -4.93
C ASP A 111 -3.04 -8.69 -5.65
N GLY A 112 -3.99 -8.09 -4.92
CA GLY A 112 -5.11 -7.31 -5.45
C GLY A 112 -6.13 -8.11 -6.26
N ASN A 113 -5.65 -8.90 -7.21
CA ASN A 113 -6.48 -9.67 -8.14
C ASN A 113 -7.51 -10.55 -7.43
N LEU A 114 -7.14 -11.15 -6.27
CA LEU A 114 -8.01 -12.03 -5.50
C LEU A 114 -9.30 -11.32 -5.08
N GLY A 115 -9.20 -10.10 -4.53
CA GLY A 115 -10.36 -9.34 -4.04
C GLY A 115 -11.35 -9.01 -5.15
N VAL A 116 -10.84 -8.57 -6.30
CA VAL A 116 -11.66 -8.24 -7.47
C VAL A 116 -12.34 -9.47 -8.05
N LEU A 117 -11.58 -10.56 -8.27
CA LEU A 117 -12.10 -11.77 -8.91
C LEU A 117 -13.02 -12.57 -7.99
N ALA A 118 -12.79 -12.55 -6.67
CA ALA A 118 -13.72 -13.09 -5.69
C ALA A 118 -15.05 -12.33 -5.71
N GLY A 119 -15.00 -11.00 -5.83
CA GLY A 119 -16.19 -10.17 -6.00
C GLY A 119 -17.04 -10.59 -7.21
N LEU A 120 -16.41 -10.76 -8.38
CA LEU A 120 -17.09 -11.24 -9.59
C LEU A 120 -17.67 -12.64 -9.41
N GLU A 121 -16.93 -13.52 -8.74
CA GLU A 121 -17.39 -14.89 -8.47
C GLU A 121 -18.61 -14.92 -7.55
N ILE A 122 -18.67 -14.02 -6.56
CA ILE A 122 -19.82 -13.83 -5.69
C ILE A 122 -21.05 -13.42 -6.50
N ILE A 123 -20.93 -12.44 -7.38
CA ILE A 123 -22.04 -11.98 -8.22
C ILE A 123 -22.58 -13.14 -9.07
N GLU A 124 -21.70 -13.88 -9.75
CA GLU A 124 -22.13 -15.02 -10.58
C GLU A 124 -22.75 -16.16 -9.77
N THR A 125 -22.27 -16.37 -8.56
CA THR A 125 -22.86 -17.37 -7.63
C THR A 125 -24.28 -16.97 -7.24
N LEU A 126 -24.53 -15.71 -6.91
CA LEU A 126 -25.86 -15.19 -6.59
C LEU A 126 -26.82 -15.32 -7.76
N ASP A 127 -26.36 -14.98 -8.98
CA ASP A 127 -27.19 -15.08 -10.20
C ASP A 127 -27.52 -16.52 -10.54
N THR A 128 -26.55 -17.43 -10.44
CA THR A 128 -26.75 -18.88 -10.65
C THR A 128 -27.77 -19.44 -9.65
N ALA A 129 -27.68 -19.00 -8.39
CA ALA A 129 -28.62 -19.39 -7.32
C ALA A 129 -29.96 -18.64 -7.38
N ARG A 130 -30.11 -17.67 -8.27
CA ARG A 130 -31.29 -16.78 -8.39
C ARG A 130 -31.63 -16.04 -7.10
N ILE A 131 -30.60 -15.61 -6.38
CA ILE A 131 -30.72 -14.86 -5.14
C ILE A 131 -30.67 -13.36 -5.48
N THR A 132 -31.68 -12.62 -5.05
CA THR A 132 -31.69 -11.17 -5.03
C THR A 132 -31.39 -10.66 -3.63
N THR A 133 -30.69 -9.56 -3.51
CA THR A 133 -30.30 -8.96 -2.23
C THR A 133 -31.12 -7.70 -1.94
N ARG A 134 -31.30 -7.38 -0.68
CA ARG A 134 -32.02 -6.16 -0.26
C ARG A 134 -31.27 -4.91 -0.66
N ARG A 135 -29.90 -4.92 -0.59
CA ARG A 135 -29.05 -3.83 -1.06
C ARG A 135 -28.36 -4.20 -2.36
N PRO A 136 -28.00 -3.24 -3.19
CA PRO A 136 -27.14 -3.48 -4.33
C PRO A 136 -25.78 -4.03 -3.86
N MET A 137 -25.10 -4.77 -4.73
CA MET A 137 -23.71 -5.18 -4.53
C MET A 137 -22.83 -4.60 -5.61
N ALA A 138 -21.62 -4.18 -5.26
CA ALA A 138 -20.66 -3.66 -6.21
C ALA A 138 -19.32 -4.38 -6.12
N VAL A 139 -18.67 -4.52 -7.27
CA VAL A 139 -17.27 -4.94 -7.38
C VAL A 139 -16.49 -3.78 -7.99
N ALA A 140 -15.41 -3.37 -7.32
CA ALA A 140 -14.55 -2.29 -7.78
C ALA A 140 -13.13 -2.78 -8.03
N PHE A 141 -12.43 -2.15 -8.98
CA PHE A 141 -10.98 -2.15 -8.97
C PHE A 141 -10.45 -0.72 -9.12
N PHE A 142 -9.44 -0.42 -8.30
CA PHE A 142 -8.89 0.91 -8.19
C PHE A 142 -7.60 1.07 -9.00
N THR A 143 -7.31 2.28 -9.43
CA THR A 143 -6.20 2.62 -10.31
C THR A 143 -4.93 2.89 -9.50
N ASN A 144 -3.81 2.23 -9.87
CA ASN A 144 -2.49 2.50 -9.31
C ASN A 144 -2.46 2.35 -7.78
N GLU A 145 -2.94 1.21 -7.30
CA GLU A 145 -2.87 0.89 -5.86
C GLU A 145 -1.42 0.67 -5.43
N GLU A 146 -0.66 -0.09 -6.21
CA GLU A 146 0.72 -0.46 -5.94
C GLU A 146 1.71 0.72 -5.88
N GLY A 147 1.40 1.85 -6.48
CA GLY A 147 2.33 2.98 -6.55
C GLY A 147 3.63 2.71 -7.34
N ALA A 148 3.73 1.55 -7.96
CA ALA A 148 4.97 1.07 -8.59
C ALA A 148 5.38 1.86 -9.84
N ARG A 149 4.45 2.55 -10.50
CA ARG A 149 4.69 3.44 -11.63
C ARG A 149 4.50 4.90 -11.28
N PHE A 150 3.46 5.24 -10.51
CA PHE A 150 3.10 6.60 -10.13
C PHE A 150 2.96 6.69 -8.61
N ASN A 151 3.54 7.72 -7.98
CA ASN A 151 3.34 8.00 -6.57
C ASN A 151 2.26 9.08 -6.37
N PRO A 152 1.41 8.98 -5.33
CA PRO A 152 1.44 7.95 -4.29
C PRO A 152 0.80 6.62 -4.73
N ASP A 153 1.00 5.59 -3.93
CA ASP A 153 0.22 4.35 -3.93
C ASP A 153 -1.25 4.61 -3.58
N MET A 154 -2.13 3.62 -3.79
CA MET A 154 -3.57 3.73 -3.55
C MET A 154 -4.22 4.96 -4.24
N MET A 155 -3.62 5.47 -5.32
CA MET A 155 -4.03 6.74 -5.95
C MET A 155 -5.50 6.74 -6.36
N GLY A 156 -5.98 5.64 -6.95
CA GLY A 156 -7.36 5.52 -7.40
C GLY A 156 -8.37 5.62 -6.27
N SER A 157 -8.19 4.85 -5.21
CA SER A 157 -9.05 4.88 -4.02
C SER A 157 -8.90 6.19 -3.23
N LEU A 158 -7.70 6.78 -3.19
CA LEU A 158 -7.45 8.09 -2.59
C LEU A 158 -8.25 9.19 -3.29
N VAL A 159 -8.28 9.22 -4.63
CA VAL A 159 -9.11 10.15 -5.40
C VAL A 159 -10.59 9.83 -5.23
N TYR A 160 -10.96 8.54 -5.20
CA TYR A 160 -12.34 8.11 -4.99
C TYR A 160 -12.92 8.60 -3.65
N CYS A 161 -12.12 8.57 -2.58
CA CYS A 161 -12.55 9.06 -1.27
C CYS A 161 -12.35 10.58 -1.05
N GLY A 162 -11.85 11.32 -2.05
CA GLY A 162 -11.64 12.76 -1.99
C GLY A 162 -10.37 13.19 -1.23
N GLY A 163 -9.45 12.29 -0.97
CA GLY A 163 -8.17 12.57 -0.34
C GLY A 163 -7.14 13.22 -1.28
N MET A 164 -7.38 13.13 -2.59
CA MET A 164 -6.64 13.81 -3.66
C MET A 164 -7.63 14.22 -4.74
N SER A 165 -7.46 15.38 -5.36
CA SER A 165 -8.28 15.74 -6.52
C SER A 165 -7.84 14.99 -7.78
N ALA A 166 -8.76 14.75 -8.71
CA ALA A 166 -8.41 14.14 -9.99
C ALA A 166 -7.42 15.00 -10.79
N GLU A 167 -7.48 16.34 -10.67
CA GLU A 167 -6.55 17.24 -11.33
C GLU A 167 -5.12 17.11 -10.79
N GLU A 168 -4.94 17.00 -9.48
CA GLU A 168 -3.63 16.71 -8.86
C GLU A 168 -3.09 15.36 -9.35
N ALA A 169 -3.93 14.32 -9.34
CA ALA A 169 -3.55 12.99 -9.82
C ALA A 169 -3.13 12.99 -11.30
N TYR A 170 -3.84 13.71 -12.18
CA TYR A 170 -3.48 13.81 -13.61
C TYR A 170 -2.09 14.40 -13.84
N ASN A 171 -1.62 15.26 -12.94
CA ASN A 171 -0.33 15.93 -13.02
C ASN A 171 0.83 15.08 -12.49
N VAL A 172 0.54 13.96 -11.83
CA VAL A 172 1.58 13.05 -11.33
C VAL A 172 2.38 12.48 -12.51
N VAL A 173 3.72 12.52 -12.36
CA VAL A 173 4.67 11.99 -13.33
C VAL A 173 5.23 10.68 -12.81
N GLY A 174 5.16 9.65 -13.63
CA GLY A 174 5.67 8.32 -13.32
C GLY A 174 7.19 8.21 -13.44
N ILE A 175 7.71 7.07 -13.02
CA ILE A 175 9.14 6.72 -13.06
C ILE A 175 9.72 6.69 -14.50
N ASP A 176 8.86 6.60 -15.50
CA ASP A 176 9.17 6.58 -16.93
C ASP A 176 8.92 7.93 -17.63
N GLY A 177 8.56 8.97 -16.88
CA GLY A 177 8.26 10.29 -17.37
C GLY A 177 6.84 10.48 -17.93
N ALA A 178 6.02 9.43 -17.96
CA ALA A 178 4.61 9.52 -18.37
C ALA A 178 3.76 10.25 -17.32
N ARG A 179 2.68 10.91 -17.74
CA ARG A 179 1.72 11.55 -16.82
C ARG A 179 0.46 10.72 -16.72
N VAL A 180 -0.08 10.62 -15.50
CA VAL A 180 -1.31 9.85 -15.22
C VAL A 180 -2.47 10.27 -16.14
N GLY A 181 -2.74 11.58 -16.30
CA GLY A 181 -3.84 12.06 -17.14
C GLY A 181 -3.68 11.67 -18.63
N ASP A 182 -2.45 11.75 -19.15
CA ASP A 182 -2.14 11.39 -20.53
C ASP A 182 -2.29 9.87 -20.74
N GLU A 183 -1.84 9.07 -19.78
CA GLU A 183 -1.95 7.61 -19.84
C GLU A 183 -3.40 7.13 -19.72
N LEU A 184 -4.21 7.72 -18.82
CA LEU A 184 -5.64 7.43 -18.72
C LEU A 184 -6.36 7.69 -20.05
N ALA A 185 -6.05 8.81 -20.71
CA ALA A 185 -6.59 9.14 -22.03
C ALA A 185 -6.10 8.15 -23.10
N ARG A 186 -4.81 7.80 -23.10
CA ARG A 186 -4.17 6.88 -24.05
C ARG A 186 -4.81 5.50 -24.03
N ILE A 187 -5.04 4.94 -22.83
CA ILE A 187 -5.62 3.61 -22.66
C ILE A 187 -7.17 3.61 -22.70
N GLY A 188 -7.81 4.78 -22.82
CA GLY A 188 -9.27 4.93 -22.89
C GLY A 188 -10.01 4.74 -21.56
N TYR A 189 -9.33 4.95 -20.43
CA TYR A 189 -9.90 4.84 -19.08
C TYR A 189 -10.06 6.17 -18.36
N LEU A 190 -9.92 7.30 -19.03
CA LEU A 190 -10.37 8.60 -18.51
C LEU A 190 -11.90 8.62 -18.54
N GLY A 191 -12.52 8.24 -17.42
CA GLY A 191 -13.97 8.10 -17.33
C GLY A 191 -14.71 9.42 -17.09
N THR A 192 -16.03 9.35 -17.12
CA THR A 192 -16.91 10.52 -16.97
C THR A 192 -17.66 10.58 -15.64
N THR A 193 -17.59 9.52 -14.82
CA THR A 193 -18.17 9.54 -13.48
C THR A 193 -17.32 10.45 -12.59
N PRO A 194 -17.91 11.44 -11.90
CA PRO A 194 -17.13 12.36 -11.08
C PRO A 194 -16.44 11.67 -9.88
N CYS A 195 -15.32 12.25 -9.45
CA CYS A 195 -14.71 12.01 -8.14
C CYS A 195 -14.87 13.27 -7.27
N PRO A 196 -15.02 13.14 -5.93
CA PRO A 196 -15.09 11.87 -5.19
C PRO A 196 -16.33 11.05 -5.54
N GLY A 197 -16.19 9.70 -5.35
CA GLY A 197 -17.28 8.77 -5.57
C GLY A 197 -18.34 8.79 -4.46
N GLU A 198 -19.44 8.08 -4.70
CA GLU A 198 -20.50 7.90 -3.69
C GLU A 198 -20.04 6.91 -2.62
N ALA A 199 -20.26 7.23 -1.34
CA ALA A 199 -19.94 6.33 -0.23
C ALA A 199 -20.78 5.04 -0.33
N PRO A 200 -20.16 3.85 -0.33
CA PRO A 200 -20.88 2.59 -0.25
C PRO A 200 -21.48 2.39 1.16
N HIS A 201 -22.44 1.47 1.27
CA HIS A 201 -22.99 1.06 2.57
C HIS A 201 -21.93 0.45 3.49
N ALA A 202 -21.08 -0.36 2.92
CA ALA A 202 -19.89 -0.94 3.55
C ALA A 202 -18.92 -1.39 2.46
N PHE A 203 -17.63 -1.48 2.80
CA PHE A 203 -16.58 -2.04 1.94
C PHE A 203 -15.88 -3.21 2.64
N VAL A 204 -15.68 -4.31 1.92
CA VAL A 204 -14.93 -5.45 2.42
C VAL A 204 -13.94 -5.92 1.36
N GLU A 205 -12.68 -5.93 1.69
CA GLU A 205 -11.60 -6.38 0.81
C GLU A 205 -11.08 -7.75 1.23
N LEU A 206 -11.08 -8.71 0.29
CA LEU A 206 -10.40 -9.99 0.46
C LEU A 206 -9.00 -9.87 -0.15
N HIS A 207 -7.99 -10.19 0.64
CA HIS A 207 -6.60 -10.09 0.20
C HIS A 207 -5.74 -11.23 0.74
N ILE A 208 -4.58 -11.45 0.15
CA ILE A 208 -3.54 -12.28 0.76
C ILE A 208 -2.86 -11.48 1.88
N GLU A 209 -2.29 -12.17 2.88
CA GLU A 209 -1.65 -11.49 4.02
C GLU A 209 -0.41 -10.68 3.64
N GLN A 210 0.28 -11.07 2.58
CA GLN A 210 1.60 -10.54 2.19
C GLN A 210 2.66 -10.66 3.30
N GLY A 211 2.35 -11.40 4.34
CA GLY A 211 3.15 -11.60 5.54
C GLY A 211 3.14 -13.05 6.01
N PRO A 212 4.03 -13.43 6.94
CA PRO A 212 4.23 -14.82 7.36
C PRO A 212 3.43 -15.20 8.62
N VAL A 213 2.64 -14.30 9.22
CA VAL A 213 2.12 -14.48 10.58
C VAL A 213 1.06 -15.58 10.64
N LEU A 214 0.12 -15.60 9.70
CA LEU A 214 -0.94 -16.62 9.68
C LEU A 214 -0.35 -18.01 9.49
N GLU A 215 0.57 -18.19 8.53
CA GLU A 215 1.23 -19.48 8.30
C GLU A 215 2.07 -19.89 9.52
N ALA A 216 2.88 -19.00 10.09
CA ALA A 216 3.72 -19.28 11.24
C ALA A 216 2.93 -19.68 12.48
N GLU A 217 1.71 -19.18 12.65
CA GLU A 217 0.83 -19.52 13.76
C GLU A 217 -0.15 -20.66 13.44
N GLY A 218 -0.16 -21.18 12.21
CA GLY A 218 -1.10 -22.22 11.77
C GLY A 218 -2.55 -21.77 11.76
N ILE A 219 -2.79 -20.47 11.54
CA ILE A 219 -4.11 -19.82 11.46
C ILE A 219 -4.45 -19.56 9.99
N ARG A 220 -5.66 -19.91 9.55
CA ARG A 220 -6.01 -19.82 8.13
C ARG A 220 -6.38 -18.42 7.66
N PHE A 221 -7.08 -17.64 8.51
CA PHE A 221 -7.64 -16.34 8.09
C PHE A 221 -7.39 -15.25 9.12
N GLY A 222 -7.18 -14.03 8.62
CA GLY A 222 -7.10 -12.81 9.40
C GLY A 222 -8.39 -11.99 9.28
N ALA A 223 -8.96 -11.57 10.43
CA ALA A 223 -9.91 -10.46 10.48
C ALA A 223 -9.09 -9.19 10.71
N VAL A 224 -8.92 -8.40 9.66
CA VAL A 224 -8.02 -7.25 9.68
C VAL A 224 -8.65 -6.10 10.44
N THR A 225 -7.91 -5.57 11.41
CA THR A 225 -8.40 -4.54 12.32
C THR A 225 -8.10 -3.11 11.86
N GLY A 226 -7.25 -2.98 10.85
CA GLY A 226 -6.81 -1.69 10.33
C GLY A 226 -5.47 -1.81 9.62
N VAL A 227 -4.95 -0.68 9.16
CA VAL A 227 -3.67 -0.57 8.47
C VAL A 227 -2.70 0.24 9.33
N GLN A 228 -1.45 -0.19 9.41
CA GLN A 228 -0.41 0.52 10.13
C GLN A 228 -0.16 1.90 9.53
N GLY A 229 0.13 2.88 10.39
CA GLY A 229 0.72 4.14 9.99
C GLY A 229 2.17 3.93 9.57
N ILE A 230 2.64 4.78 8.68
CA ILE A 230 3.96 4.72 8.05
C ILE A 230 4.69 6.04 8.24
N SER A 231 5.97 5.96 8.61
CA SER A 231 6.89 7.09 8.62
C SER A 231 8.17 6.72 7.88
N TRP A 232 8.31 7.20 6.65
CA TRP A 232 9.48 6.99 5.81
C TRP A 232 10.33 8.24 5.75
N GLN A 233 11.60 8.08 6.04
CA GLN A 233 12.58 9.15 6.02
C GLN A 233 13.82 8.73 5.25
N GLU A 234 14.43 9.69 4.56
CA GLU A 234 15.77 9.57 3.99
C GLU A 234 16.71 10.49 4.77
N LEU A 235 17.83 9.93 5.20
CA LEU A 235 18.89 10.66 5.87
C LEU A 235 20.09 10.78 4.97
N THR A 236 20.64 12.00 4.84
CA THR A 236 21.93 12.26 4.25
C THR A 236 22.90 12.66 5.36
N ILE A 237 23.89 11.81 5.62
CA ILE A 237 24.90 11.98 6.64
C ILE A 237 26.17 12.46 5.94
N SER A 238 26.72 13.61 6.38
CA SER A 238 27.93 14.19 5.84
C SER A 238 29.01 14.25 6.93
N GLY A 239 30.08 13.57 6.69
CA GLY A 239 31.30 13.52 7.49
C GLY A 239 32.53 13.92 6.66
N GLU A 240 33.68 13.28 6.89
CA GLU A 240 34.93 13.59 6.23
C GLU A 240 35.67 12.34 5.76
N SER A 241 36.10 12.30 4.49
CA SER A 241 36.92 11.23 3.95
C SER A 241 38.35 11.33 4.45
N ASN A 242 38.85 10.22 4.98
CA ASN A 242 40.23 10.12 5.48
C ASN A 242 40.80 8.73 5.23
N HIS A 243 42.12 8.60 5.25
CA HIS A 243 42.79 7.31 5.10
C HIS A 243 42.49 6.41 6.31
N ALA A 244 41.96 5.23 6.09
CA ALA A 244 41.47 4.32 7.15
C ALA A 244 42.58 3.88 8.12
N GLY A 245 43.83 3.77 7.68
CA GLY A 245 44.94 3.32 8.51
C GLY A 245 45.70 4.41 9.26
N THR A 246 45.71 5.66 8.74
CA THR A 246 46.49 6.78 9.32
C THR A 246 45.69 7.75 10.13
N THR A 247 44.35 7.72 10.05
CA THR A 247 43.47 8.62 10.80
C THR A 247 43.07 7.99 12.13
N PRO A 248 43.50 8.53 13.28
CA PRO A 248 43.11 8.02 14.59
C PRO A 248 41.60 8.07 14.79
N MET A 249 41.04 7.14 15.60
CA MET A 249 39.59 7.05 15.83
C MET A 249 38.98 8.35 16.38
N SER A 250 39.69 9.09 17.25
CA SER A 250 39.25 10.34 17.83
C SER A 250 39.22 11.55 16.89
N LEU A 251 39.73 11.39 15.67
CA LEU A 251 39.78 12.45 14.64
C LEU A 251 38.92 12.12 13.42
N ARG A 252 38.05 11.10 13.54
CA ARG A 252 37.18 10.67 12.44
C ARG A 252 35.81 11.34 12.55
N HIS A 253 35.30 11.76 11.39
CA HIS A 253 33.89 12.14 11.18
C HIS A 253 33.31 11.13 10.19
N ASP A 254 32.98 9.92 10.68
CA ASP A 254 32.71 8.75 9.86
C ASP A 254 31.21 8.60 9.58
N ALA A 255 30.79 8.99 8.37
CA ALA A 255 29.41 8.86 7.93
C ALA A 255 28.95 7.38 7.88
N GLY A 256 29.84 6.43 7.56
CA GLY A 256 29.53 5.02 7.49
C GLY A 256 29.25 4.41 8.87
N TYR A 257 30.09 4.75 9.86
CA TYR A 257 29.84 4.33 11.26
C TYR A 257 28.53 4.94 11.79
N THR A 258 28.29 6.22 11.51
CA THR A 258 27.05 6.91 11.92
C THR A 258 25.81 6.22 11.33
N ALA A 259 25.82 5.86 10.04
CA ALA A 259 24.73 5.12 9.41
C ALA A 259 24.52 3.74 10.06
N ALA A 260 25.58 3.00 10.38
CA ALA A 260 25.50 1.71 11.07
C ALA A 260 24.90 1.84 12.48
N ARG A 261 25.23 2.90 13.24
CA ARG A 261 24.65 3.19 14.55
C ARG A 261 23.16 3.51 14.46
N ILE A 262 22.75 4.28 13.45
CA ILE A 262 21.32 4.56 13.19
C ILE A 262 20.58 3.27 12.86
N ALA A 263 21.12 2.42 12.00
CA ALA A 263 20.49 1.14 11.65
C ALA A 263 20.33 0.21 12.88
N THR A 264 21.33 0.19 13.77
CA THR A 264 21.24 -0.55 15.04
C THR A 264 20.14 0.02 15.92
N PHE A 265 20.10 1.34 16.08
CA PHE A 265 19.11 2.02 16.92
C PHE A 265 17.67 1.81 16.43
N VAL A 266 17.41 1.86 15.11
CA VAL A 266 16.08 1.61 14.53
C VAL A 266 15.57 0.22 14.93
N ARG A 267 16.42 -0.80 14.87
CA ARG A 267 16.08 -2.16 15.31
C ARG A 267 15.83 -2.24 16.83
N GLU A 268 16.70 -1.63 17.63
CA GLU A 268 16.56 -1.60 19.09
C GLU A 268 15.30 -0.87 19.51
N LEU A 269 15.01 0.28 18.89
CA LEU A 269 13.79 1.05 19.13
C LEU A 269 12.54 0.20 18.85
N ALA A 270 12.50 -0.49 17.70
CA ALA A 270 11.36 -1.33 17.38
C ALA A 270 11.15 -2.47 18.38
N LEU A 271 12.22 -3.12 18.83
CA LEU A 271 12.16 -4.17 19.85
C LEU A 271 11.71 -3.64 21.21
N GLU A 272 12.16 -2.46 21.59
CA GLU A 272 11.79 -1.82 22.86
C GLU A 272 10.33 -1.34 22.88
N MET A 273 9.87 -0.74 21.76
CA MET A 273 8.47 -0.32 21.61
C MET A 273 7.52 -1.54 21.61
N GLY A 274 8.02 -2.71 21.23
CA GLY A 274 7.26 -3.96 21.22
C GLY A 274 6.27 -4.06 20.06
N GLN A 275 5.67 -5.25 19.90
CA GLN A 275 4.68 -5.47 18.84
C GLN A 275 3.42 -4.61 19.07
N PRO A 276 2.80 -4.07 18.00
CA PRO A 276 3.06 -4.32 16.58
C PRO A 276 4.06 -3.35 15.93
N HIS A 277 4.91 -2.64 16.70
CA HIS A 277 5.87 -1.70 16.12
C HIS A 277 6.95 -2.42 15.31
N VAL A 278 7.23 -1.91 14.09
CA VAL A 278 8.33 -2.39 13.26
C VAL A 278 9.20 -1.22 12.79
N GLY A 279 10.50 -1.48 12.64
CA GLY A 279 11.47 -0.50 12.16
C GLY A 279 12.47 -1.15 11.21
N THR A 280 12.69 -0.54 10.04
CA THR A 280 13.52 -1.08 8.97
C THR A 280 14.45 0.00 8.40
N VAL A 281 15.70 -0.38 8.13
CA VAL A 281 16.61 0.38 7.27
C VAL A 281 16.72 -0.39 5.97
N GLY A 282 16.05 0.10 4.93
CA GLY A 282 15.95 -0.58 3.64
C GLY A 282 17.12 -0.32 2.70
N GLN A 283 17.80 0.82 2.85
CA GLN A 283 18.90 1.23 1.98
C GLN A 283 20.00 1.92 2.77
N ILE A 284 21.26 1.62 2.46
CA ILE A 284 22.44 2.36 2.90
C ILE A 284 23.41 2.43 1.71
N THR A 285 23.76 3.64 1.31
CA THR A 285 24.74 3.91 0.26
C THR A 285 25.86 4.74 0.83
N LEU A 286 27.12 4.29 0.68
CA LEU A 286 28.30 4.98 1.17
C LEU A 286 29.09 5.61 0.02
N HIS A 287 29.73 6.75 0.27
CA HIS A 287 30.64 7.39 -0.66
C HIS A 287 31.94 7.78 0.10
N PRO A 288 33.13 7.48 -0.45
CA PRO A 288 33.45 6.91 -1.76
C PRO A 288 33.33 5.37 -1.83
N ASN A 289 32.91 4.69 -0.77
CA ASN A 289 32.72 3.22 -0.71
C ASN A 289 33.99 2.42 -1.11
N LEU A 290 35.12 2.78 -0.51
CA LEU A 290 36.43 2.16 -0.72
C LEU A 290 36.91 1.50 0.56
N VAL A 291 37.59 0.35 0.43
CA VAL A 291 38.01 -0.49 1.55
C VAL A 291 38.93 0.18 2.57
N ASN A 292 39.72 1.17 2.13
CA ASN A 292 40.73 1.84 2.94
C ASN A 292 40.47 3.34 3.15
N VAL A 293 39.21 3.78 3.00
CA VAL A 293 38.79 5.19 3.13
C VAL A 293 37.62 5.29 4.09
N VAL A 294 37.69 6.22 5.05
CA VAL A 294 36.56 6.61 5.91
C VAL A 294 35.50 7.27 5.04
N ALA A 295 34.23 6.84 5.17
CA ALA A 295 33.15 7.36 4.33
C ALA A 295 32.86 8.84 4.61
N ALA A 296 32.91 9.67 3.57
CA ALA A 296 32.52 11.09 3.66
C ALA A 296 31.01 11.26 3.73
N THR A 297 30.26 10.43 3.01
CA THR A 297 28.79 10.55 2.95
C THR A 297 28.15 9.20 3.05
N ALA A 298 27.01 9.14 3.78
CA ALA A 298 26.08 8.03 3.73
C ALA A 298 24.67 8.54 3.45
N VAL A 299 23.96 7.88 2.54
CA VAL A 299 22.52 8.08 2.32
C VAL A 299 21.81 6.82 2.75
N MET A 300 20.79 6.95 3.59
CA MET A 300 20.03 5.81 4.09
C MET A 300 18.55 6.11 4.24
N THR A 301 17.71 5.06 4.17
CA THR A 301 16.27 5.18 4.40
C THR A 301 15.88 4.50 5.70
N VAL A 302 14.92 5.09 6.40
CA VAL A 302 14.33 4.57 7.64
C VAL A 302 12.82 4.48 7.45
N ASP A 303 12.26 3.33 7.81
CA ASP A 303 10.83 3.02 7.78
C ASP A 303 10.40 2.63 9.21
N LEU A 304 9.50 3.41 9.82
CA LEU A 304 8.88 3.13 11.11
C LEU A 304 7.38 2.95 10.90
N ARG A 305 6.80 1.89 11.49
CA ARG A 305 5.36 1.61 11.37
C ARG A 305 4.76 1.21 12.71
N ASN A 306 3.51 1.66 12.94
CA ASN A 306 2.71 1.23 14.08
C ASN A 306 1.21 1.37 13.78
N THR A 307 0.38 0.62 14.51
CA THR A 307 -1.10 0.72 14.46
C THR A 307 -1.67 1.80 15.34
N ASP A 308 -0.86 2.41 16.20
CA ASP A 308 -1.23 3.49 17.12
C ASP A 308 -0.44 4.75 16.75
N GLU A 309 -1.14 5.84 16.49
CA GLU A 309 -0.54 7.11 16.06
C GLU A 309 0.33 7.75 17.16
N ALA A 310 -0.08 7.63 18.42
CA ALA A 310 0.71 8.18 19.52
C ALA A 310 2.04 7.42 19.69
N ILE A 311 2.02 6.10 19.51
CA ILE A 311 3.23 5.26 19.56
C ILE A 311 4.12 5.56 18.33
N LEU A 312 3.55 5.71 17.14
CA LEU A 312 4.31 6.06 15.94
C LEU A 312 4.99 7.43 16.11
N THR A 313 4.26 8.43 16.56
CA THR A 313 4.79 9.77 16.86
C THR A 313 5.88 9.74 17.92
N GLU A 314 5.73 8.95 18.98
CA GLU A 314 6.77 8.79 20.00
C GLU A 314 8.02 8.12 19.44
N SER A 315 7.88 7.12 18.56
CA SER A 315 9.03 6.50 17.92
C SER A 315 9.79 7.48 17.02
N GLU A 316 9.09 8.33 16.25
CA GLU A 316 9.68 9.41 15.45
C GLU A 316 10.43 10.43 16.32
N ARG A 317 9.84 10.82 17.46
CA ARG A 317 10.47 11.73 18.40
C ARG A 317 11.77 11.14 18.99
N ARG A 318 11.74 9.88 19.41
CA ARG A 318 12.92 9.18 19.96
C ARG A 318 13.99 9.00 18.90
N PHE A 319 13.59 8.64 17.69
CA PHE A 319 14.50 8.52 16.54
C PHE A 319 15.20 9.85 16.25
N SER A 320 14.44 10.95 16.14
CA SER A 320 14.99 12.28 15.87
C SER A 320 15.95 12.76 16.96
N ALA A 321 15.63 12.50 18.23
CA ALA A 321 16.49 12.83 19.37
C ALA A 321 17.84 12.06 19.30
N PHE A 322 17.79 10.75 19.02
CA PHE A 322 18.98 9.93 18.86
C PHE A 322 19.86 10.40 17.69
N VAL A 323 19.26 10.71 16.54
CA VAL A 323 19.97 11.19 15.36
C VAL A 323 20.70 12.51 15.66
N ALA A 324 20.05 13.43 16.37
CA ALA A 324 20.67 14.72 16.76
C ALA A 324 21.84 14.54 17.73
N GLU A 325 21.69 13.68 18.76
CA GLU A 325 22.75 13.36 19.71
C GLU A 325 23.95 12.69 19.03
N LEU A 326 23.67 11.71 18.15
CA LEU A 326 24.71 11.01 17.41
C LEU A 326 25.47 11.94 16.46
N ALA A 327 24.77 12.82 15.75
CA ALA A 327 25.41 13.82 14.88
C ALA A 327 26.38 14.70 15.66
N ALA A 328 25.98 15.18 16.83
CA ALA A 328 26.84 16.00 17.70
C ALA A 328 28.05 15.23 18.23
N SER A 329 27.88 13.98 18.65
CA SER A 329 28.96 13.15 19.23
C SER A 329 29.99 12.72 18.18
N GLU A 330 29.58 12.44 16.95
CA GLU A 330 30.45 11.99 15.87
C GLU A 330 30.99 13.17 15.03
N GLY A 331 30.52 14.38 15.29
CA GLY A 331 30.95 15.59 14.55
C GLY A 331 30.57 15.56 13.07
N VAL A 332 29.43 14.95 12.74
CA VAL A 332 28.87 14.88 11.38
C VAL A 332 27.64 15.77 11.27
N THR A 333 27.22 16.09 10.05
CA THR A 333 25.92 16.72 9.81
C THR A 333 24.95 15.70 9.24
N ILE A 334 23.68 15.77 9.67
CA ILE A 334 22.63 14.85 9.19
C ILE A 334 21.45 15.70 8.72
N ALA A 335 21.13 15.62 7.43
CA ALA A 335 19.91 16.17 6.86
C ALA A 335 18.86 15.06 6.74
N SER A 336 17.60 15.34 7.15
CA SER A 336 16.48 14.43 7.02
C SER A 336 15.45 14.97 6.03
N ARG A 337 14.93 14.09 5.17
CA ARG A 337 13.83 14.34 4.24
C ARG A 337 12.73 13.32 4.47
N VAL A 338 11.51 13.76 4.74
CA VAL A 338 10.34 12.88 4.81
C VAL A 338 10.00 12.41 3.39
N LEU A 339 9.89 11.10 3.22
CA LEU A 339 9.48 10.45 1.96
C LEU A 339 7.97 10.20 1.95
N ALA A 340 7.44 9.70 3.08
CA ALA A 340 6.00 9.47 3.28
C ALA A 340 5.67 9.52 4.77
N ARG A 341 4.46 9.97 5.11
CA ARG A 341 3.90 9.91 6.45
C ARG A 341 2.39 9.71 6.35
N PHE A 342 1.93 8.55 6.82
CA PHE A 342 0.51 8.19 6.89
C PHE A 342 0.14 7.83 8.32
N GLU A 343 -1.01 8.33 8.76
CA GLU A 343 -1.59 7.91 10.05
C GLU A 343 -2.16 6.49 9.94
N PRO A 344 -2.15 5.70 11.03
CA PRO A 344 -2.82 4.41 11.04
C PRO A 344 -4.33 4.59 10.84
N VAL A 345 -4.94 3.63 10.18
CA VAL A 345 -6.39 3.60 9.95
C VAL A 345 -7.00 2.41 10.65
N ALA A 346 -7.93 2.66 11.58
CA ALA A 346 -8.72 1.61 12.21
C ALA A 346 -9.97 1.29 11.36
N PHE A 347 -10.29 0.01 11.22
CA PHE A 347 -11.50 -0.43 10.55
C PHE A 347 -12.72 -0.50 11.49
N ASP A 348 -13.90 -0.69 10.93
CA ASP A 348 -15.16 -0.72 11.68
C ASP A 348 -15.31 -2.00 12.51
N GLU A 349 -15.38 -1.87 13.84
CA GLU A 349 -15.46 -2.98 14.78
C GLU A 349 -16.65 -3.93 14.53
N ARG A 350 -17.75 -3.41 13.98
CA ARG A 350 -18.95 -4.22 13.66
C ARG A 350 -18.70 -5.13 12.47
N VAL A 351 -18.01 -4.60 11.45
CA VAL A 351 -17.65 -5.35 10.24
C VAL A 351 -16.54 -6.35 10.56
N ILE A 352 -15.52 -5.96 11.35
CA ILE A 352 -14.48 -6.86 11.86
C ILE A 352 -15.11 -8.02 12.64
N GLY A 353 -16.05 -7.73 13.57
CA GLY A 353 -16.74 -8.74 14.35
C GLY A 353 -17.59 -9.69 13.48
N LEU A 354 -18.18 -9.18 12.39
CA LEU A 354 -18.87 -10.01 11.40
C LEU A 354 -17.92 -10.95 10.67
N VAL A 355 -16.74 -10.48 10.28
CA VAL A 355 -15.69 -11.30 9.67
C VAL A 355 -15.25 -12.41 10.61
N GLU A 356 -14.91 -12.11 11.88
CA GLU A 356 -14.53 -13.11 12.89
C GLU A 356 -15.60 -14.17 13.10
N HIS A 357 -16.85 -13.72 13.30
CA HIS A 357 -17.97 -14.62 13.46
C HIS A 357 -18.14 -15.54 12.24
N THR A 358 -17.99 -14.99 11.03
CA THR A 358 -18.13 -15.76 9.80
C THR A 358 -17.02 -16.79 9.64
N ILE A 359 -15.76 -16.44 9.98
CA ILE A 359 -14.63 -17.38 10.01
C ILE A 359 -14.95 -18.57 10.94
N ALA A 360 -15.34 -18.27 12.16
CA ALA A 360 -15.69 -19.31 13.16
C ALA A 360 -16.91 -20.17 12.74
N ARG A 361 -17.97 -19.54 12.22
CA ARG A 361 -19.18 -20.22 11.75
C ARG A 361 -18.92 -21.17 10.59
N LEU A 362 -17.96 -20.85 9.71
CA LEU A 362 -17.52 -21.72 8.63
C LEU A 362 -16.50 -22.78 9.06
N GLY A 363 -16.21 -22.88 10.36
CA GLY A 363 -15.35 -23.91 10.96
C GLY A 363 -13.85 -23.68 10.71
N ASN A 364 -13.44 -22.45 10.48
CA ASN A 364 -12.04 -22.08 10.23
C ASN A 364 -11.39 -21.44 11.47
N SER A 365 -10.06 -21.55 11.55
CA SER A 365 -9.26 -20.76 12.49
C SER A 365 -9.09 -19.35 11.97
N GLY A 366 -9.20 -18.36 12.88
CA GLY A 366 -9.04 -16.96 12.55
C GLY A 366 -8.47 -16.15 13.71
N LYS A 367 -7.84 -15.03 13.43
CA LYS A 367 -7.36 -14.06 14.41
C LYS A 367 -7.58 -12.64 13.95
N ARG A 368 -7.65 -11.71 14.89
CA ARG A 368 -7.53 -10.28 14.63
C ARG A 368 -6.07 -9.93 14.39
N MET A 369 -5.82 -9.13 13.37
CA MET A 369 -4.47 -8.65 13.06
C MET A 369 -4.52 -7.36 12.25
N PRO A 370 -3.52 -6.49 12.35
CA PRO A 370 -3.40 -5.35 11.45
C PRO A 370 -2.83 -5.77 10.10
N SER A 371 -3.02 -4.93 9.07
CA SER A 371 -2.20 -4.98 7.87
C SER A 371 -0.92 -4.18 8.06
N GLY A 372 0.20 -4.75 7.63
CA GLY A 372 1.48 -4.07 7.49
C GLY A 372 1.67 -3.37 6.14
N ALA A 373 0.81 -3.64 5.17
CA ALA A 373 0.80 -3.04 3.83
C ALA A 373 -0.37 -2.05 3.69
N GLY A 374 -0.26 -1.09 2.75
CA GLY A 374 -1.37 -0.25 2.31
C GLY A 374 -2.38 -1.07 1.52
N HIS A 375 -3.64 -0.65 1.49
CA HIS A 375 -4.72 -1.28 0.72
C HIS A 375 -5.79 -0.25 0.38
N ASP A 376 -6.56 -0.49 -0.67
CA ASP A 376 -7.71 0.36 -1.02
C ASP A 376 -8.71 0.48 0.13
N ALA A 377 -8.87 -0.56 0.95
CA ALA A 377 -9.66 -0.54 2.17
C ALA A 377 -9.28 0.59 3.14
N GLN A 378 -7.99 0.97 3.21
CA GLN A 378 -7.50 2.08 4.03
C GLN A 378 -8.13 3.41 3.59
N MET A 379 -8.30 3.59 2.30
CA MET A 379 -8.92 4.79 1.74
C MET A 379 -10.44 4.76 1.92
N LEU A 380 -11.08 3.61 1.64
CA LEU A 380 -12.53 3.43 1.76
C LEU A 380 -13.02 3.56 3.22
N ALA A 381 -12.19 3.21 4.21
CA ALA A 381 -12.49 3.38 5.64
C ALA A 381 -12.76 4.85 6.03
N ARG A 382 -12.32 5.81 5.20
CA ARG A 382 -12.57 7.24 5.40
C ARG A 382 -14.00 7.65 5.08
N MET A 383 -14.76 6.81 4.35
CA MET A 383 -16.09 7.17 3.88
C MET A 383 -17.19 6.16 4.21
N CYS A 384 -16.82 4.93 4.60
CA CYS A 384 -17.81 3.90 4.95
C CYS A 384 -17.27 2.89 5.96
N PRO A 385 -18.15 2.14 6.65
CA PRO A 385 -17.75 0.99 7.45
C PRO A 385 -16.96 -0.02 6.61
N THR A 386 -15.73 -0.33 7.03
CA THR A 386 -14.78 -1.13 6.24
C THR A 386 -14.14 -2.22 7.10
N ALA A 387 -13.83 -3.37 6.51
CA ALA A 387 -12.94 -4.39 7.03
C ALA A 387 -12.23 -5.12 5.89
N MET A 388 -11.23 -5.95 6.23
CA MET A 388 -10.57 -6.85 5.30
C MET A 388 -10.53 -8.27 5.85
N ILE A 389 -10.40 -9.22 4.93
CA ILE A 389 -10.17 -10.64 5.19
C ILE A 389 -8.83 -11.03 4.61
N PHE A 390 -7.90 -11.54 5.43
CA PHE A 390 -6.65 -12.10 4.94
C PHE A 390 -6.70 -13.61 4.80
N THR A 391 -6.14 -14.12 3.69
CA THR A 391 -5.74 -15.51 3.51
C THR A 391 -4.23 -15.64 3.74
N GLN A 392 -3.75 -16.84 4.09
CA GLN A 392 -2.32 -17.09 4.28
C GLN A 392 -1.52 -16.79 3.02
N SER A 393 -0.31 -16.26 3.20
CA SER A 393 0.73 -16.18 2.18
C SER A 393 1.85 -17.15 2.54
N HIS A 394 2.18 -18.08 1.63
CA HIS A 394 3.25 -19.05 1.86
C HIS A 394 4.59 -18.35 2.11
N LYS A 395 5.19 -18.57 3.28
CA LYS A 395 6.40 -17.91 3.78
C LYS A 395 6.32 -16.38 3.81
N GLY A 396 5.14 -15.81 3.72
CA GLY A 396 4.94 -14.37 3.64
C GLY A 396 5.52 -13.73 2.37
N ILE A 397 5.70 -14.51 1.30
CA ILE A 397 6.26 -14.00 0.04
C ILE A 397 5.16 -13.23 -0.70
N SER A 398 5.44 -11.96 -1.03
CA SER A 398 4.64 -11.12 -1.91
C SER A 398 5.54 -10.21 -2.74
N HIS A 399 5.01 -9.52 -3.76
CA HIS A 399 5.76 -8.74 -4.74
C HIS A 399 6.86 -9.55 -5.46
N ASN A 400 6.58 -10.83 -5.64
CA ASN A 400 7.52 -11.82 -6.16
C ASN A 400 6.74 -12.91 -6.92
N PRO A 401 7.23 -13.40 -8.06
CA PRO A 401 6.59 -14.51 -8.77
C PRO A 401 6.43 -15.79 -7.92
N ALA A 402 7.22 -15.96 -6.88
CA ALA A 402 7.08 -17.08 -5.92
C ALA A 402 5.96 -16.88 -4.89
N GLU A 403 5.16 -15.81 -5.00
CA GLU A 403 3.94 -15.61 -4.21
C GLU A 403 2.99 -16.78 -4.38
N PHE A 404 2.56 -17.35 -3.25
CA PHE A 404 1.68 -18.50 -3.29
C PHE A 404 0.71 -18.52 -2.10
N THR A 405 -0.52 -18.84 -2.42
CA THR A 405 -1.57 -19.17 -1.45
C THR A 405 -2.25 -20.48 -1.91
N GLU A 406 -2.51 -21.37 -0.97
CA GLU A 406 -3.17 -22.62 -1.29
C GLU A 406 -4.54 -22.39 -1.96
N PRO A 407 -4.84 -23.06 -3.10
CA PRO A 407 -6.10 -22.87 -3.81
C PRO A 407 -7.34 -23.06 -2.92
N ALA A 408 -7.27 -23.96 -1.94
CA ALA A 408 -8.34 -24.18 -0.99
C ALA A 408 -8.57 -22.98 -0.05
N ASP A 409 -7.53 -22.18 0.22
CA ASP A 409 -7.64 -20.98 1.07
C ASP A 409 -8.14 -19.78 0.26
N LEU A 410 -7.76 -19.66 -1.02
CA LEU A 410 -8.34 -18.69 -1.94
C LEU A 410 -9.86 -18.88 -2.08
N VAL A 411 -10.29 -20.13 -2.29
CA VAL A 411 -11.71 -20.47 -2.43
C VAL A 411 -12.47 -20.22 -1.11
N MET A 412 -11.91 -20.64 0.01
CA MET A 412 -12.56 -20.44 1.32
C MET A 412 -12.59 -18.97 1.73
N GLY A 413 -11.57 -18.17 1.38
CA GLY A 413 -11.56 -16.72 1.56
C GLY A 413 -12.69 -16.04 0.78
N ALA A 414 -12.93 -16.46 -0.46
CA ALA A 414 -14.07 -15.98 -1.25
C ALA A 414 -15.43 -16.45 -0.69
N ASP A 415 -15.52 -17.66 -0.10
CA ASP A 415 -16.72 -18.10 0.63
C ASP A 415 -16.97 -17.25 1.89
N LEU A 416 -15.92 -16.86 2.62
CA LEU A 416 -16.01 -15.93 3.75
C LEU A 416 -16.53 -14.58 3.28
N LEU A 417 -15.94 -14.02 2.23
CA LEU A 417 -16.36 -12.74 1.64
C LEU A 417 -17.83 -12.79 1.19
N LEU A 418 -18.26 -13.86 0.50
CA LEU A 418 -19.66 -14.04 0.10
C LEU A 418 -20.60 -13.93 1.30
N GLN A 419 -20.29 -14.63 2.38
CA GLN A 419 -21.15 -14.68 3.57
C GLN A 419 -21.18 -13.33 4.32
N VAL A 420 -20.05 -12.60 4.36
CA VAL A 420 -19.96 -11.27 4.94
C VAL A 420 -20.77 -10.27 4.10
N MET A 421 -20.58 -10.25 2.79
CA MET A 421 -21.32 -9.36 1.88
C MET A 421 -22.82 -9.61 1.92
N LEU A 422 -23.26 -10.88 1.96
CA LEU A 422 -24.69 -11.22 2.13
C LEU A 422 -25.24 -10.67 3.45
N SER A 423 -24.53 -10.85 4.56
CA SER A 423 -24.96 -10.32 5.86
C SER A 423 -25.10 -8.80 5.84
N LEU A 424 -24.15 -8.11 5.23
CA LEU A 424 -24.16 -6.65 5.09
C LEU A 424 -25.29 -6.17 4.15
N SER A 425 -25.61 -6.93 3.10
CA SER A 425 -26.67 -6.57 2.15
C SER A 425 -28.06 -6.67 2.73
N GLU A 426 -28.26 -7.52 3.74
CA GLU A 426 -29.55 -7.73 4.41
C GLU A 426 -29.73 -6.88 5.69
N THR A 427 -28.68 -6.17 6.13
CA THR A 427 -28.65 -5.47 7.42
C THR A 427 -28.44 -3.95 7.22
N ASP A 428 -29.06 -3.14 8.10
CA ASP A 428 -28.79 -1.71 8.19
C ASP A 428 -27.65 -1.47 9.20
N ILE A 429 -26.51 -1.01 8.70
CA ILE A 429 -25.43 -0.49 9.54
C ILE A 429 -25.57 1.02 9.57
N ALA A 430 -25.83 1.60 10.74
CA ALA A 430 -25.81 3.05 10.90
C ALA A 430 -24.37 3.53 10.63
N ILE A 431 -24.21 4.42 9.65
CA ILE A 431 -22.95 5.12 9.41
C ILE A 431 -22.72 6.00 10.64
N SER A 432 -21.59 5.86 11.32
CA SER A 432 -21.21 6.82 12.37
C SER A 432 -21.02 8.18 11.72
N ALA A 433 -21.66 9.21 12.25
CA ALA A 433 -21.82 10.51 11.61
C ALA A 433 -20.52 11.35 11.52
N GLU A 434 -19.37 10.83 11.94
CA GLU A 434 -18.09 11.52 11.83
C GLU A 434 -17.06 10.59 11.17
N PRO A 435 -16.68 10.85 9.90
CA PRO A 435 -15.45 10.28 9.38
C PRO A 435 -14.27 10.83 10.22
N PRO A 436 -13.22 10.03 10.46
CA PRO A 436 -12.03 10.53 11.12
C PRO A 436 -11.51 11.75 10.36
N ALA A 437 -11.13 12.80 11.11
CA ALA A 437 -10.60 14.04 10.55
C ALA A 437 -9.38 13.72 9.65
N VAL A 438 -9.48 14.04 8.38
CA VAL A 438 -8.41 13.83 7.40
C VAL A 438 -7.41 14.97 7.57
N ALA A 439 -6.27 14.71 8.22
CA ALA A 439 -5.11 15.55 8.07
C ALA A 439 -4.52 15.29 6.67
N ILE A 440 -4.86 16.15 5.72
CA ILE A 440 -4.23 16.16 4.40
C ILE A 440 -2.83 16.73 4.60
N LEU A 441 -1.83 15.86 4.71
CA LEU A 441 -0.44 16.27 4.55
C LEU A 441 -0.20 16.44 3.05
N THR A 442 -0.46 17.65 2.54
CA THR A 442 0.01 18.06 1.22
C THR A 442 1.53 17.91 1.19
N THR A 443 2.02 16.95 0.44
CA THR A 443 3.41 16.94 -0.01
C THR A 443 3.61 18.14 -0.93
N THR A 444 3.94 19.30 -0.36
CA THR A 444 4.47 20.41 -1.14
C THR A 444 5.81 19.94 -1.68
N HIS A 445 5.90 19.71 -2.98
CA HIS A 445 7.15 19.71 -3.69
C HIS A 445 7.75 21.11 -3.56
N ALA A 446 8.48 21.36 -2.48
CA ALA A 446 9.34 22.51 -2.38
C ALA A 446 10.58 22.22 -3.24
N HIS A 447 10.56 22.73 -4.46
CA HIS A 447 11.81 23.06 -5.13
C HIS A 447 12.59 24.01 -4.21
N GLY A 448 13.78 23.56 -3.82
CA GLY A 448 14.85 24.25 -3.15
C GLY A 448 14.51 25.58 -2.47
N SER A 449 14.52 25.58 -1.15
CA SER A 449 15.04 26.71 -0.39
C SER A 449 15.57 26.18 0.95
N ASP A 450 16.89 26.30 1.09
CA ASP A 450 17.65 26.07 2.29
C ASP A 450 17.03 26.82 3.48
N VAL A 451 16.64 26.09 4.52
CA VAL A 451 16.49 26.69 5.84
C VAL A 451 17.79 26.42 6.60
N ALA A 452 18.74 27.33 6.42
CA ALA A 452 19.90 27.43 7.26
C ALA A 452 19.47 27.96 8.63
N VAL A 453 19.62 27.16 9.67
CA VAL A 453 19.63 27.65 11.05
C VAL A 453 21.01 28.27 11.30
N THR A 454 21.09 29.60 11.17
CA THR A 454 22.28 30.38 11.51
C THR A 454 22.37 30.53 13.01
N HIS A 455 23.38 29.92 13.62
CA HIS A 455 23.97 30.46 14.86
C HIS A 455 25.08 31.41 14.49
N THR A 456 24.84 32.71 14.75
CA THR A 456 25.81 33.77 14.66
C THR A 456 26.83 33.71 15.79
N ALA A 457 28.09 33.55 15.44
CA ALA A 457 29.19 34.06 16.26
C ALA A 457 30.13 34.78 15.27
N GLY A 458 30.19 36.08 15.41
CA GLY A 458 31.02 36.92 14.59
C GLY A 458 32.50 36.90 14.98
N ILE A 459 33.38 37.12 14.02
CA ILE A 459 34.71 37.76 14.15
C ILE A 459 35.13 38.22 12.74
N PRO A 460 35.99 39.27 12.59
CA PRO A 460 35.90 40.31 11.56
C PRO A 460 36.87 40.18 10.38
N ASP A 461 36.64 41.10 9.42
CA ASP A 461 37.37 41.51 8.22
C ASP A 461 38.89 41.32 8.13
N GLY A 462 39.31 40.99 6.92
CA GLY A 462 40.70 41.15 6.51
C GLY A 462 41.01 40.77 5.07
N GLY A 463 40.81 41.70 4.11
CA GLY A 463 41.77 42.04 3.06
C GLY A 463 41.98 41.15 1.82
N SER A 464 41.42 41.58 0.70
CA SER A 464 41.97 41.75 -0.67
C SER A 464 43.07 40.84 -1.23
N SER A 465 42.91 40.24 -2.41
CA SER A 465 43.40 40.75 -3.72
C SER A 465 43.44 39.64 -4.80
N ASP A 466 42.92 40.01 -5.91
CA ASP A 466 43.22 39.72 -7.33
C ASP A 466 44.16 38.57 -7.73
N GLY A 467 43.76 37.90 -8.81
CA GLY A 467 44.64 37.13 -9.68
C GLY A 467 43.90 36.18 -10.63
N ASP A 468 43.66 36.69 -11.84
CA ASP A 468 43.33 35.92 -13.04
C ASP A 468 44.37 34.83 -13.30
N ASP A 469 43.96 33.74 -13.92
CA ASP A 469 44.47 33.28 -15.22
C ASP A 469 43.79 31.96 -15.66
N ASP A 470 43.46 31.98 -16.95
CA ASP A 470 43.02 30.92 -17.84
C ASP A 470 44.00 29.74 -17.86
N ASP A 471 43.47 28.52 -18.15
CA ASP A 471 43.95 27.73 -19.28
C ASP A 471 43.13 26.43 -19.52
N ASP A 472 42.86 26.25 -20.78
CA ASP A 472 42.28 25.21 -21.63
C ASP A 472 42.63 23.74 -21.37
N VAL A 473 41.59 22.86 -21.43
CA VAL A 473 41.29 21.63 -22.22
C VAL A 473 42.47 20.67 -22.58
N PRO A 474 42.33 19.32 -22.79
CA PRO A 474 41.21 18.61 -23.39
C PRO A 474 40.86 17.18 -22.85
N ASP A 475 39.74 16.69 -23.38
CA ASP A 475 39.25 15.31 -23.46
C ASP A 475 40.31 14.23 -23.75
N GLU A 476 40.14 13.08 -23.08
CA GLU A 476 40.41 11.77 -23.68
C GLU A 476 39.50 10.69 -23.13
N GLN A 477 38.74 10.05 -24.05
CA GLN A 477 38.05 8.75 -23.91
C GLN A 477 39.08 7.69 -23.56
N ILE A 478 38.67 6.66 -22.80
CA ILE A 478 38.96 5.23 -23.10
C ILE A 478 37.99 4.33 -22.31
N ALA A 479 37.42 3.41 -23.05
CA ALA A 479 36.58 2.30 -22.60
C ALA A 479 37.39 1.18 -21.94
N ALA A 480 36.81 0.51 -20.95
CA ALA A 480 36.82 -0.94 -20.77
C ALA A 480 35.77 -1.29 -19.68
#